data_46cd786655bf21c3d8d426b62fa5677d
#
_entry.id   46cd786655bf21c3d8d426b62fa5677d
#
_cell.length_a   1.000
_cell.length_b   1.000
_cell.length_c   1.000
_cell.angle_alpha   90.00
_cell.angle_beta   90.00
_cell.angle_gamma   90.00
#
_symmetry.space_group_name_H-M   'P 1'
#
loop_
_entity.id
_entity.type
_entity.pdbx_description
1 polymer ?
#
loop_
_entity_poly.entity_id
_entity_poly.type
_entity_poly.pdbx_seq_one_letter_code
_entity_poly.pdbx_strand_id
1 'polypeptide(L)'
;MRDANKKRVIGMVHDDYLQQAGKQGIGIHYGDIAQETLMQALDNGAIPIVLISTWRLDGKKAPHWVTVSGYDSECLYVHDPDPEENSQTPLDCQYLPIAREDFARISCFGQNRLRTAVIVSRA
;
A
#
# COMPACT_ATOMS: atom_id res chain seq x y z
N MET A 1 10.98 -29.40 3.22
CA MET A 1 10.31 -29.75 1.95
C MET A 1 9.10 -28.89 1.61
N ARG A 2 8.18 -28.69 2.55
CA ARG A 2 7.04 -27.79 2.31
C ARG A 2 7.45 -26.37 1.94
N ASP A 3 8.47 -25.83 2.61
CA ASP A 3 8.89 -24.45 2.42
C ASP A 3 9.60 -24.23 1.09
N ALA A 4 10.39 -25.19 0.62
CA ALA A 4 11.07 -25.11 -0.66
C ALA A 4 10.09 -25.13 -1.85
N ASN A 5 9.07 -26.00 -1.78
CA ASN A 5 8.02 -26.03 -2.79
C ASN A 5 7.18 -24.77 -2.80
N LYS A 6 6.84 -24.25 -1.63
CA LYS A 6 6.10 -23.00 -1.49
C LYS A 6 6.87 -21.82 -2.08
N LYS A 7 8.17 -21.72 -1.79
CA LYS A 7 9.02 -20.68 -2.36
C LYS A 7 9.11 -20.77 -3.87
N ARG A 8 9.23 -22.00 -4.41
CA ARG A 8 9.29 -22.22 -5.85
C ARG A 8 7.99 -21.76 -6.55
N VAL A 9 6.84 -22.13 -5.99
CA VAL A 9 5.54 -21.76 -6.56
C VAL A 9 5.34 -20.23 -6.50
N ILE A 10 5.66 -19.60 -5.38
CA ILE A 10 5.58 -18.14 -5.23
C ILE A 10 6.49 -17.45 -6.25
N GLY A 11 7.71 -17.97 -6.46
CA GLY A 11 8.63 -17.44 -7.45
C GLY A 11 8.09 -17.53 -8.87
N MET A 12 7.47 -18.66 -9.22
CA MET A 12 6.85 -18.84 -10.53
C MET A 12 5.67 -17.88 -10.75
N VAL A 13 4.83 -17.69 -9.74
CA VAL A 13 3.71 -16.76 -9.81
C VAL A 13 4.21 -15.32 -9.93
N HIS A 14 5.24 -14.98 -9.18
CA HIS A 14 5.87 -13.65 -9.24
C HIS A 14 6.43 -13.37 -10.63
N ASP A 15 7.17 -14.32 -11.22
CA ASP A 15 7.73 -14.17 -12.56
C ASP A 15 6.66 -14.02 -13.62
N ASP A 16 5.57 -14.78 -13.50
CA ASP A 16 4.44 -14.69 -14.42
C ASP A 16 3.78 -13.29 -14.34
N TYR A 17 3.56 -12.78 -13.14
CA TYR A 17 2.99 -11.45 -12.97
C TYR A 17 3.92 -10.36 -13.50
N LEU A 18 5.23 -10.50 -13.35
CA LEU A 18 6.18 -9.55 -13.91
C LEU A 18 6.09 -9.52 -15.44
N GLN A 19 5.95 -10.68 -16.09
CA GLN A 19 5.80 -10.75 -17.54
C GLN A 19 4.49 -10.10 -17.98
N GLN A 20 3.40 -10.38 -17.30
CA GLN A 20 2.10 -9.77 -17.59
C GLN A 20 2.13 -8.26 -17.43
N ALA A 21 2.75 -7.76 -16.37
CA ALA A 21 2.91 -6.33 -16.16
C ALA A 21 3.67 -5.66 -17.30
N GLY A 22 4.77 -6.27 -17.75
CA GLY A 22 5.54 -5.79 -18.89
C GLY A 22 4.72 -5.71 -20.17
N LYS A 23 3.90 -6.74 -20.43
CA LYS A 23 3.02 -6.78 -21.61
C LYS A 23 1.96 -5.69 -21.59
N GLN A 24 1.51 -5.31 -20.40
CA GLN A 24 0.50 -4.26 -20.23
C GLN A 24 1.08 -2.85 -20.08
N GLY A 25 2.39 -2.71 -20.15
CA GLY A 25 3.03 -1.42 -20.03
C GLY A 25 3.06 -0.84 -18.62
N ILE A 26 2.93 -1.70 -17.60
CA ILE A 26 3.00 -1.28 -16.20
C ILE A 26 4.48 -1.12 -15.81
N GLY A 27 4.87 0.07 -15.38
CA GLY A 27 6.21 0.33 -14.88
C GLY A 27 6.42 -0.28 -13.51
N ILE A 28 7.56 -0.97 -13.32
CA ILE A 28 7.92 -1.56 -12.04
C ILE A 28 9.26 -0.97 -11.60
N HIS A 29 9.29 -0.43 -10.38
CA HIS A 29 10.45 0.16 -9.79
C HIS A 29 10.79 -0.54 -8.49
N TYR A 30 12.06 -0.84 -8.29
CA TYR A 30 12.55 -1.46 -7.06
C TYR A 30 13.24 -0.42 -6.20
N GLY A 31 13.12 -0.57 -4.89
CA GLY A 31 13.68 0.32 -3.91
C GLY A 31 12.62 0.93 -3.02
N ASP A 32 13.06 1.80 -2.11
CA ASP A 32 12.13 2.47 -1.21
C ASP A 32 11.38 3.60 -1.93
N ILE A 33 10.18 3.88 -1.43
CA ILE A 33 9.38 5.00 -1.92
C ILE A 33 9.11 5.95 -0.75
N ALA A 34 9.50 7.20 -0.89
CA ALA A 34 9.34 8.21 0.14
C ALA A 34 7.88 8.70 0.21
N GLN A 35 7.47 9.21 1.38
CA GLN A 35 6.15 9.84 1.51
C GLN A 35 5.97 11.00 0.54
N GLU A 36 7.02 11.77 0.32
CA GLU A 36 7.01 12.90 -0.62
C GLU A 36 6.66 12.46 -2.04
N THR A 37 7.07 11.26 -2.44
CA THR A 37 6.71 10.69 -3.75
C THR A 37 5.20 10.42 -3.82
N LEU A 38 4.59 9.96 -2.73
CA LEU A 38 3.13 9.77 -2.66
C LEU A 38 2.40 11.10 -2.78
N MET A 39 2.89 12.13 -2.10
CA MET A 39 2.31 13.47 -2.15
C MET A 39 2.44 14.08 -3.53
N GLN A 40 3.59 13.92 -4.19
CA GLN A 40 3.79 14.37 -5.57
C GLN A 40 2.84 13.66 -6.54
N ALA A 41 2.62 12.36 -6.35
CA ALA A 41 1.67 11.61 -7.17
C ALA A 41 0.25 12.21 -7.03
N LEU A 42 -0.18 12.51 -5.81
CA LEU A 42 -1.46 13.16 -5.57
C LEU A 42 -1.54 14.53 -6.22
N ASP A 43 -0.49 15.33 -6.11
CA ASP A 43 -0.44 16.65 -6.74
C ASP A 43 -0.55 16.56 -8.27
N ASN A 44 -0.07 15.47 -8.86
CA ASN A 44 -0.14 15.21 -10.30
C ASN A 44 -1.45 14.53 -10.75
N GLY A 45 -2.39 14.36 -9.84
CA GLY A 45 -3.68 13.74 -10.15
C GLY A 45 -3.68 12.21 -10.14
N ALA A 46 -2.61 11.59 -9.67
CA ALA A 46 -2.54 10.15 -9.50
C ALA A 46 -3.02 9.74 -8.11
N ILE A 47 -3.36 8.47 -7.95
CA ILE A 47 -3.83 7.92 -6.68
C ILE A 47 -2.89 6.81 -6.23
N PRO A 48 -2.19 6.97 -5.10
CA PRO A 48 -1.37 5.91 -4.52
C PRO A 48 -2.24 4.91 -3.75
N ILE A 49 -1.92 3.62 -3.93
CA ILE A 49 -2.45 2.53 -3.12
C ILE A 49 -1.25 1.96 -2.37
N VAL A 50 -1.30 1.98 -1.05
CA VAL A 50 -0.13 1.69 -0.20
C VAL A 50 -0.43 0.51 0.72
N LEU A 51 0.56 -0.35 0.89
CA LEU A 51 0.48 -1.46 1.83
C LEU A 51 0.81 -0.95 3.24
N ILE A 52 -0.10 -1.20 4.18
CA ILE A 52 0.08 -0.82 5.59
C ILE A 52 -0.14 -2.02 6.50
N SER A 53 0.39 -1.91 7.73
CA SER A 53 0.04 -2.83 8.81
C SER A 53 -1.12 -2.24 9.59
N THR A 54 -2.17 -3.03 9.81
CA THR A 54 -3.34 -2.58 10.56
C THR A 54 -3.17 -2.70 12.07
N TRP A 55 -1.98 -3.10 12.55
CA TRP A 55 -1.72 -3.34 13.97
C TRP A 55 -2.20 -2.20 14.88
N ARG A 56 -1.95 -0.95 14.49
CA ARG A 56 -2.35 0.22 15.28
C ARG A 56 -3.82 0.56 15.16
N LEU A 57 -4.48 0.07 14.12
CA LEU A 57 -5.89 0.35 13.87
C LEU A 57 -6.81 -0.66 14.55
N ASP A 58 -6.43 -1.94 14.54
CA ASP A 58 -7.29 -3.02 15.02
C ASP A 58 -6.58 -4.07 15.87
N GLY A 59 -5.28 -3.89 16.12
CA GLY A 59 -4.48 -4.84 16.89
C GLY A 59 -4.09 -6.10 16.14
N LYS A 60 -4.40 -6.21 14.86
CA LYS A 60 -4.07 -7.36 14.02
C LYS A 60 -2.86 -7.04 13.14
N LYS A 61 -1.81 -7.87 13.19
CA LYS A 61 -0.62 -7.70 12.36
C LYS A 61 -0.87 -8.21 10.94
N ALA A 62 -1.84 -7.69 10.24
CA ALA A 62 -2.16 -8.09 8.88
C ALA A 62 -1.75 -6.99 7.89
N PRO A 63 -1.06 -7.34 6.79
CA PRO A 63 -0.85 -6.40 5.71
C PRO A 63 -2.18 -6.05 5.05
N HIS A 64 -2.38 -4.78 4.73
CA HIS A 64 -3.64 -4.30 4.19
C HIS A 64 -3.37 -3.14 3.23
N TRP A 65 -4.04 -3.15 2.09
CA TRP A 65 -3.91 -2.09 1.10
C TRP A 65 -4.92 -0.98 1.36
N VAL A 66 -4.44 0.25 1.38
CA VAL A 66 -5.30 1.44 1.51
C VAL A 66 -5.02 2.42 0.39
N THR A 67 -6.03 3.19 0.03
CA THR A 67 -5.90 4.26 -0.95
C THR A 67 -5.57 5.56 -0.24
N VAL A 68 -4.54 6.26 -0.71
CA VAL A 68 -4.21 7.60 -0.19
C VAL A 68 -4.90 8.62 -1.09
N SER A 69 -5.77 9.44 -0.51
CA SER A 69 -6.59 10.40 -1.26
C SER A 69 -6.19 11.86 -1.09
N GLY A 70 -5.37 12.15 -0.10
CA GLY A 70 -4.95 13.51 0.18
C GLY A 70 -3.93 13.59 1.30
N TYR A 71 -3.44 14.79 1.52
CA TYR A 71 -2.52 15.04 2.61
C TYR A 71 -2.57 16.51 3.03
N ASP A 72 -2.09 16.80 4.24
CA ASP A 72 -1.77 18.13 4.69
C ASP A 72 -0.41 18.14 5.41
N SER A 73 -0.10 19.18 6.13
CA SER A 73 1.18 19.30 6.84
C SER A 73 1.37 18.23 7.94
N GLU A 74 0.28 17.66 8.44
CA GLU A 74 0.31 16.79 9.63
C GLU A 74 -0.09 15.36 9.31
N CYS A 75 -0.97 15.14 8.32
CA CYS A 75 -1.60 13.85 8.07
C CYS A 75 -1.57 13.47 6.60
N LEU A 76 -1.67 12.16 6.37
CA LEU A 76 -2.13 11.58 5.12
C LEU A 76 -3.56 11.08 5.33
N TYR A 77 -4.41 11.27 4.33
CA TYR A 77 -5.81 10.83 4.39
C TYR A 77 -5.97 9.58 3.56
N VAL A 78 -6.49 8.53 4.17
CA VAL A 78 -6.60 7.22 3.52
C VAL A 78 -8.05 6.74 3.50
N HIS A 79 -8.35 5.89 2.52
CA HIS A 79 -9.61 5.17 2.44
C HIS A 79 -9.31 3.68 2.61
N ASP A 80 -10.01 3.06 3.54
CA ASP A 80 -9.95 1.62 3.75
C ASP A 80 -11.05 0.96 2.91
N PRO A 81 -10.70 0.09 1.94
CA PRO A 81 -11.70 -0.56 1.11
C PRO A 81 -12.47 -1.67 1.83
N ASP A 82 -12.03 -2.06 3.02
CA ASP A 82 -12.61 -3.17 3.77
C ASP A 82 -13.22 -2.65 5.08
N PRO A 83 -14.51 -2.31 5.10
CA PRO A 83 -15.18 -2.02 6.36
C PRO A 83 -15.23 -3.31 7.18
N GLU A 84 -14.53 -3.32 8.30
CA GLU A 84 -14.52 -4.49 9.17
C GLU A 84 -15.91 -4.86 9.66
N GLU A 85 -16.10 -6.18 9.86
CA GLU A 85 -17.37 -6.82 10.15
C GLU A 85 -18.08 -6.28 11.38
N ASN A 86 -17.41 -5.53 12.26
CA ASN A 86 -17.91 -5.38 13.62
C ASN A 86 -18.58 -4.07 13.95
N SER A 87 -18.49 -3.02 13.15
CA SER A 87 -19.17 -1.77 13.46
C SER A 87 -18.87 -0.63 12.51
N GLN A 88 -18.01 -0.81 11.52
CA GLN A 88 -17.65 0.27 10.61
C GLN A 88 -18.55 0.27 9.39
N THR A 89 -19.16 1.41 9.10
CA THR A 89 -19.86 1.62 7.84
C THR A 89 -18.83 1.98 6.75
N PRO A 90 -19.16 1.85 5.47
CA PRO A 90 -18.28 2.33 4.40
C PRO A 90 -17.90 3.81 4.56
N LEU A 91 -18.76 4.62 5.12
CA LEU A 91 -18.47 6.03 5.38
C LEU A 91 -17.38 6.21 6.45
N ASP A 92 -17.35 5.35 7.45
CA ASP A 92 -16.34 5.39 8.50
C ASP A 92 -14.95 5.03 8.00
N CYS A 93 -14.87 4.41 6.83
CA CYS A 93 -13.59 4.00 6.21
C CYS A 93 -13.06 5.01 5.21
N GLN A 94 -13.67 6.19 5.09
CA GLN A 94 -13.28 7.23 4.15
C GLN A 94 -12.59 8.39 4.88
N TYR A 95 -11.59 8.97 4.21
CA TYR A 95 -10.88 10.15 4.70
C TYR A 95 -10.31 9.98 6.12
N LEU A 96 -9.79 8.80 6.42
CA LEU A 96 -9.18 8.52 7.71
C LEU A 96 -7.86 9.28 7.83
N PRO A 97 -7.72 10.20 8.80
CA PRO A 97 -6.47 10.91 8.99
C PRO A 97 -5.47 10.03 9.73
N ILE A 98 -4.28 9.91 9.16
CA ILE A 98 -3.16 9.21 9.80
C ILE A 98 -2.00 10.19 9.88
N ALA A 99 -1.52 10.46 11.09
CA ALA A 99 -0.37 11.32 11.28
C ALA A 99 0.82 10.81 10.46
N ARG A 100 1.59 11.71 9.87
CA ARG A 100 2.68 11.35 8.96
C ARG A 100 3.70 10.43 9.59
N GLU A 101 3.99 10.61 10.87
CA GLU A 101 4.90 9.73 11.62
C GLU A 101 4.34 8.33 11.80
N ASP A 102 3.06 8.21 12.09
CA ASP A 102 2.39 6.92 12.21
C ASP A 102 2.28 6.22 10.87
N PHE A 103 1.99 6.95 9.81
CA PHE A 103 1.98 6.41 8.47
C PHE A 103 3.35 5.84 8.08
N ALA A 104 4.44 6.54 8.43
CA ALA A 104 5.78 6.05 8.20
C ALA A 104 6.02 4.69 8.88
N ARG A 105 5.52 4.53 10.09
CA ARG A 105 5.71 3.29 10.86
C ARG A 105 4.88 2.13 10.31
N ILE A 106 3.64 2.38 9.94
CA ILE A 106 2.73 1.31 9.51
C ILE A 106 2.88 0.95 8.03
N SER A 107 3.52 1.80 7.23
CA SER A 107 3.65 1.59 5.77
C SER A 107 5.01 1.03 5.35
N CYS A 108 5.91 0.74 6.28
CA CYS A 108 7.23 0.21 5.98
C CYS A 108 7.40 -1.18 6.57
N PHE A 109 7.91 -2.10 5.76
CA PHE A 109 7.99 -3.52 6.12
C PHE A 109 9.41 -4.07 5.94
N GLY A 110 9.68 -5.15 6.67
CA GLY A 110 10.92 -5.89 6.55
C GLY A 110 12.08 -5.24 7.29
N GLN A 111 13.23 -5.89 7.22
CA GLN A 111 14.45 -5.43 7.89
C GLN A 111 14.92 -4.08 7.35
N ASN A 112 14.72 -3.84 6.05
CA ASN A 112 15.15 -2.61 5.39
C ASN A 112 14.09 -1.51 5.45
N ARG A 113 12.97 -1.75 6.09
CA ARG A 113 11.89 -0.78 6.26
C ARG A 113 11.45 -0.15 4.94
N LEU A 114 11.06 -0.99 3.99
CA LEU A 114 10.64 -0.55 2.66
C LEU A 114 9.15 -0.33 2.57
N ARG A 115 8.76 0.73 1.86
CA ARG A 115 7.37 1.03 1.54
C ARG A 115 7.03 0.46 0.17
N THR A 116 5.83 -0.13 0.05
CA THR A 116 5.32 -0.68 -1.20
C THR A 116 4.07 0.09 -1.61
N ALA A 117 4.03 0.55 -2.84
CA ALA A 117 2.90 1.32 -3.36
C ALA A 117 2.63 0.99 -4.82
N VAL A 118 1.36 1.11 -5.20
CA VAL A 118 0.91 1.12 -6.59
C VAL A 118 0.39 2.52 -6.88
N ILE A 119 0.92 3.15 -7.91
CA ILE A 119 0.51 4.50 -8.31
C ILE A 119 -0.40 4.37 -9.54
N VAL A 120 -1.64 4.77 -9.41
CA VAL A 120 -2.63 4.70 -10.48
C VAL A 120 -2.83 6.10 -11.05
N SER A 121 -2.55 6.27 -12.32
CA SER A 121 -2.72 7.54 -13.01
C SER A 121 -3.56 7.36 -14.26
N ARG A 122 -4.12 8.46 -14.74
CA ARG A 122 -4.80 8.46 -16.03
C ARG A 122 -3.77 8.34 -17.16
N ALA A 123 -4.14 7.58 -18.17
CA ALA A 123 -3.30 7.43 -19.36
C ALA A 123 -3.18 8.74 -20.14
#